data_7f188c2ac38bf419e64399727d59b3ef
#
_entry.id   7f188c2ac38bf419e64399727d59b3ef
#
_cell.length_a   1.000
_cell.length_b   1.000
_cell.length_c   1.000
_cell.angle_alpha   90.00
_cell.angle_beta   90.00
_cell.angle_gamma   90.00
#
_symmetry.space_group_name_H-M   'P 1'
#
loop_
_entity.id
_entity.type
_entity.pdbx_description
1 polymer ?
#
loop_
_entity_poly.entity_id
_entity_poly.type
_entity_poly.pdbx_seq_one_letter_code
_entity_poly.pdbx_strand_id
1 'polypeptide(L)'
;MHCACGFSADRLRQSLGDQWVRLERITDAAHCLRLADQQRCEVQMDDFERLLPQAFFAVYLGMLPAGLKVAELGFWLLNQGAFNTPHMQKRNDFGIVMVMDPAARELVLTFGYAIEAYFDEAIQRRLLERAAGHLKLQDYGAAIREVIQGCQSVLQRHAQRQPRQLSSNGMPPELMVHPLRGGQAASPAGRRHSLGGRHSA
;
A
#
# COMPACT_ATOMS: atom_id res chain seq x y z
N MET A 1 12.34 22.12 7.56
CA MET A 1 10.96 22.53 7.91
C MET A 1 10.66 22.05 9.32
N HIS A 2 10.36 22.97 10.25
CA HIS A 2 9.95 22.60 11.61
C HIS A 2 8.46 22.88 11.74
N CYS A 3 7.70 21.85 12.09
CA CYS A 3 6.28 22.00 12.44
C CYS A 3 6.18 22.51 13.89
N ALA A 4 5.15 23.31 14.20
CA ALA A 4 4.84 23.73 15.57
C ALA A 4 4.61 22.54 16.55
N CYS A 5 4.34 21.33 16.02
CA CYS A 5 4.22 20.07 16.78
C CYS A 5 5.56 19.47 17.23
N GLY A 6 6.71 20.11 16.90
CA GLY A 6 8.05 19.60 17.20
C GLY A 6 8.56 18.52 16.23
N PHE A 7 7.81 18.24 15.15
CA PHE A 7 8.25 17.32 14.11
C PHE A 7 9.44 17.90 13.34
N SER A 8 10.50 17.12 13.16
CA SER A 8 11.65 17.45 12.32
C SER A 8 12.07 16.22 11.52
N ALA A 9 12.02 16.35 10.20
CA ALA A 9 12.48 15.30 9.28
C ALA A 9 13.98 15.00 9.49
N ASP A 10 14.78 16.00 9.85
CA ASP A 10 16.21 15.82 10.11
C ASP A 10 16.45 15.00 11.37
N ARG A 11 15.66 15.21 12.43
CA ARG A 11 15.70 14.39 13.64
C ARG A 11 15.35 12.93 13.35
N LEU A 12 14.35 12.69 12.53
CA LEU A 12 13.98 11.33 12.12
C LEU A 12 15.09 10.63 11.35
N ARG A 13 15.70 11.32 10.39
CA ARG A 13 16.85 10.79 9.64
C ARG A 13 18.03 10.46 10.55
N GLN A 14 18.30 11.29 11.55
CA GLN A 14 19.35 11.02 12.53
C GLN A 14 19.04 9.81 13.40
N SER A 15 17.78 9.59 13.76
CA SER A 15 17.37 8.51 14.66
C SER A 15 17.15 7.18 13.93
N LEU A 16 16.61 7.20 12.73
CA LEU A 16 16.17 6.00 11.97
C LEU A 16 16.99 5.77 10.69
N GLY A 17 17.80 6.74 10.29
CA GLY A 17 18.52 6.72 9.01
C GLY A 17 17.70 7.23 7.84
N ASP A 18 18.33 7.27 6.67
CA ASP A 18 17.74 7.70 5.39
C ASP A 18 17.73 6.60 4.32
N GLN A 19 18.16 5.41 4.68
CA GLN A 19 18.21 4.26 3.77
C GLN A 19 16.85 3.59 3.64
N TRP A 20 16.58 3.06 2.45
CA TRP A 20 15.41 2.24 2.21
C TRP A 20 15.46 0.95 3.01
N VAL A 21 14.37 0.64 3.71
CA VAL A 21 14.23 -0.58 4.52
C VAL A 21 13.21 -1.49 3.87
N ARG A 22 13.61 -2.73 3.59
CA ARG A 22 12.66 -3.76 3.14
C ARG A 22 11.80 -4.21 4.30
N LEU A 23 10.51 -4.21 4.08
CA LEU A 23 9.51 -4.60 5.07
C LEU A 23 8.48 -5.53 4.44
N GLU A 24 8.02 -6.50 5.22
CA GLU A 24 6.82 -7.24 4.87
C GLU A 24 5.58 -6.35 5.03
N ARG A 25 4.49 -6.69 4.37
CA ARG A 25 3.23 -5.95 4.55
C ARG A 25 2.75 -5.96 6.01
N ILE A 26 3.05 -7.03 6.74
CA ILE A 26 2.84 -7.12 8.17
C ILE A 26 4.18 -7.39 8.84
N THR A 27 4.67 -6.42 9.59
CA THR A 27 5.87 -6.54 10.42
C THR A 27 5.44 -6.55 11.88
N ASP A 28 5.42 -7.73 12.50
CA ASP A 28 5.06 -7.92 13.90
C ASP A 28 6.31 -8.10 14.76
N ALA A 29 6.99 -6.99 15.06
CA ALA A 29 8.16 -6.96 15.93
C ALA A 29 7.79 -7.16 17.42
N ALA A 30 6.52 -6.98 17.79
CA ALA A 30 6.01 -7.20 19.14
C ALA A 30 5.56 -8.64 19.39
N HIS A 31 5.53 -9.49 18.35
CA HIS A 31 5.05 -10.87 18.42
C HIS A 31 3.67 -11.01 19.07
N CYS A 32 2.76 -10.08 18.78
CA CYS A 32 1.42 -10.04 19.34
C CYS A 32 0.34 -10.59 18.42
N LEU A 33 0.66 -10.91 17.15
CA LEU A 33 -0.26 -11.55 16.22
C LEU A 33 -0.12 -13.07 16.25
N ARG A 34 -1.26 -13.75 16.32
CA ARG A 34 -1.31 -15.18 16.05
C ARG A 34 -1.13 -15.44 14.57
N LEU A 35 -0.48 -16.52 14.18
CA LEU A 35 -0.25 -16.89 12.78
C LEU A 35 -1.56 -16.90 11.96
N ALA A 36 -2.65 -17.44 12.54
CA ALA A 36 -3.95 -17.47 11.87
C ALA A 36 -4.55 -16.07 11.67
N ASP A 37 -4.26 -15.11 12.55
CA ASP A 37 -4.72 -13.74 12.42
C ASP A 37 -3.89 -12.99 11.38
N GLN A 38 -2.57 -13.21 11.36
CA GLN A 38 -1.69 -12.67 10.33
C GLN A 38 -2.15 -13.13 8.94
N GLN A 39 -2.37 -14.44 8.74
CA GLN A 39 -2.86 -14.98 7.48
C GLN A 39 -4.19 -14.36 7.03
N ARG A 40 -5.14 -14.16 7.96
CA ARG A 40 -6.42 -13.50 7.66
C ARG A 40 -6.23 -12.04 7.25
N CYS A 41 -5.31 -11.33 7.90
CA CYS A 41 -4.98 -9.96 7.53
C CYS A 41 -4.34 -9.90 6.14
N GLU A 42 -3.42 -10.81 5.81
CA GLU A 42 -2.78 -10.90 4.50
C GLU A 42 -3.80 -11.16 3.39
N VAL A 43 -4.72 -12.10 3.58
CA VAL A 43 -5.82 -12.35 2.62
C VAL A 43 -6.66 -11.08 2.41
N GLN A 44 -6.97 -10.35 3.48
CA GLN A 44 -7.74 -9.11 3.36
C GLN A 44 -6.95 -7.99 2.69
N MET A 45 -5.63 -7.94 2.88
CA MET A 45 -4.75 -7.03 2.13
C MET A 45 -4.69 -7.38 0.64
N ASP A 46 -4.69 -8.66 0.29
CA ASP A 46 -4.76 -9.10 -1.11
C ASP A 46 -6.09 -8.66 -1.75
N ASP A 47 -7.20 -8.80 -1.03
CA ASP A 47 -8.51 -8.33 -1.47
C ASP A 47 -8.54 -6.81 -1.64
N PHE A 48 -7.97 -6.07 -0.70
CA PHE A 48 -7.83 -4.63 -0.75
C PHE A 48 -7.06 -4.18 -1.99
N GLU A 49 -5.89 -4.81 -2.24
CA GLU A 49 -5.03 -4.48 -3.37
C GLU A 49 -5.63 -4.89 -4.73
N ARG A 50 -6.42 -5.96 -4.77
CA ARG A 50 -7.14 -6.38 -5.97
C ARG A 50 -8.26 -5.39 -6.34
N LEU A 51 -8.96 -4.85 -5.36
CA LEU A 51 -10.01 -3.86 -5.56
C LEU A 51 -9.48 -2.45 -5.82
N LEU A 52 -8.30 -2.15 -5.31
CA LEU A 52 -7.62 -0.86 -5.38
C LEU A 52 -6.17 -1.07 -5.84
N PRO A 53 -5.93 -1.40 -7.12
CA PRO A 53 -4.61 -1.85 -7.59
C PRO A 53 -3.48 -0.84 -7.40
N GLN A 54 -3.80 0.44 -7.26
CA GLN A 54 -2.83 1.51 -7.04
C GLN A 54 -2.42 1.63 -5.56
N ALA A 55 -3.31 1.21 -4.64
CA ALA A 55 -3.09 1.35 -3.22
C ALA A 55 -2.49 0.08 -2.60
N PHE A 56 -1.81 0.24 -1.49
CA PHE A 56 -1.41 -0.88 -0.63
C PHE A 56 -1.65 -0.53 0.84
N PHE A 57 -1.74 -1.56 1.65
CA PHE A 57 -1.85 -1.44 3.10
C PHE A 57 -0.68 -2.17 3.76
N ALA A 58 -0.03 -1.51 4.73
CA ALA A 58 1.04 -2.12 5.50
C ALA A 58 0.84 -1.87 6.99
N VAL A 59 1.33 -2.80 7.82
CA VAL A 59 1.20 -2.77 9.27
C VAL A 59 2.54 -2.99 9.93
N TYR A 60 2.85 -2.17 10.89
CA TYR A 60 3.96 -2.35 11.83
C TYR A 60 3.42 -2.42 13.25
N LEU A 61 3.75 -3.52 13.95
CA LEU A 61 3.48 -3.69 15.38
C LEU A 61 4.82 -3.84 16.10
N GLY A 62 5.11 -2.94 17.02
CA GLY A 62 6.37 -3.00 17.76
C GLY A 62 6.42 -1.97 18.89
N MET A 63 7.23 -2.28 19.90
CA MET A 63 7.55 -1.31 20.95
C MET A 63 8.51 -0.27 20.39
N LEU A 64 8.16 1.00 20.53
CA LEU A 64 8.99 2.09 20.03
C LEU A 64 10.08 2.46 21.04
N PRO A 65 11.27 2.86 20.55
CA PRO A 65 12.30 3.44 21.41
C PRO A 65 11.80 4.71 22.10
N ALA A 66 12.29 4.97 23.31
CA ALA A 66 11.95 6.17 24.05
C ALA A 66 12.22 7.45 23.23
N GLY A 67 11.22 8.32 23.18
CA GLY A 67 11.31 9.60 22.46
C GLY A 67 10.92 9.53 20.98
N LEU A 68 10.63 8.36 20.40
CA LEU A 68 10.06 8.22 19.07
C LEU A 68 8.53 8.07 19.18
N LYS A 69 7.79 8.88 18.44
CA LYS A 69 6.32 8.81 18.40
C LYS A 69 5.85 7.86 17.30
N VAL A 70 4.72 7.19 17.51
CA VAL A 70 4.11 6.32 16.49
C VAL A 70 3.87 7.03 15.17
N ALA A 71 3.47 8.31 15.21
CA ALA A 71 3.27 9.13 14.02
C ALA A 71 4.57 9.43 13.25
N GLU A 72 5.67 9.63 13.97
CA GLU A 72 7.00 9.85 13.39
C GLU A 72 7.48 8.58 12.68
N LEU A 73 7.31 7.42 13.31
CA LEU A 73 7.64 6.14 12.68
C LEU A 73 6.76 5.86 11.47
N GLY A 74 5.44 6.11 11.56
CA GLY A 74 4.52 5.93 10.43
C GLY A 74 4.92 6.78 9.21
N PHE A 75 5.25 8.04 9.44
CA PHE A 75 5.76 8.91 8.38
C PHE A 75 7.07 8.40 7.78
N TRP A 76 8.01 7.97 8.62
CA TRP A 76 9.29 7.44 8.16
C TRP A 76 9.11 6.16 7.34
N LEU A 77 8.31 5.21 7.84
CA LEU A 77 8.01 3.96 7.15
C LEU A 77 7.35 4.19 5.79
N LEU A 78 6.41 5.12 5.70
CA LEU A 78 5.75 5.44 4.44
C LEU A 78 6.73 6.01 3.40
N ASN A 79 7.75 6.77 3.84
CA ASN A 79 8.71 7.41 2.95
C ASN A 79 9.94 6.56 2.64
N GLN A 80 10.38 5.70 3.58
CA GLN A 80 11.61 4.90 3.48
C GLN A 80 11.35 3.40 3.40
N GLY A 81 10.10 2.97 3.58
CA GLY A 81 9.72 1.57 3.47
C GLY A 81 9.63 1.10 2.02
N ALA A 82 10.32 0.01 1.69
CA ALA A 82 10.12 -0.76 0.48
C ALA A 82 9.29 -1.99 0.86
N PHE A 83 7.96 -1.86 0.80
CA PHE A 83 7.04 -2.91 1.22
C PHE A 83 6.97 -4.03 0.20
N ASN A 84 7.01 -5.27 0.69
CA ASN A 84 6.85 -6.47 -0.13
C ASN A 84 5.38 -6.65 -0.51
N THR A 85 4.97 -6.00 -1.61
CA THR A 85 3.62 -6.10 -2.16
C THR A 85 3.64 -6.96 -3.43
N PRO A 86 2.54 -7.62 -3.82
CA PRO A 86 2.46 -8.39 -5.07
C PRO A 86 2.79 -7.58 -6.32
N HIS A 87 2.67 -6.26 -6.23
CA HIS A 87 2.98 -5.33 -7.32
C HIS A 87 4.11 -4.39 -6.89
N MET A 88 5.35 -4.78 -7.14
CA MET A 88 6.58 -4.06 -6.75
C MET A 88 6.69 -2.62 -7.29
N GLN A 89 5.79 -2.18 -8.17
CA GLN A 89 5.79 -0.83 -8.75
C GLN A 89 4.86 0.15 -8.03
N LYS A 90 4.26 -0.26 -6.90
CA LYS A 90 3.37 0.63 -6.15
C LYS A 90 4.17 1.74 -5.50
N ARG A 91 3.70 2.96 -5.73
CA ARG A 91 4.30 4.15 -5.14
C ARG A 91 3.74 4.37 -3.73
N ASN A 92 4.58 4.79 -2.82
CA ASN A 92 4.18 5.11 -1.45
C ASN A 92 3.13 6.24 -1.38
N ASP A 93 2.99 7.01 -2.46
CA ASP A 93 1.94 8.02 -2.60
C ASP A 93 0.51 7.48 -2.40
N PHE A 94 0.29 6.21 -2.69
CA PHE A 94 -0.99 5.51 -2.50
C PHE A 94 -0.96 4.52 -1.32
N GLY A 95 0.07 4.59 -0.48
CA GLY A 95 0.23 3.70 0.66
C GLY A 95 -0.59 4.12 1.87
N ILE A 96 -1.02 3.13 2.64
CA ILE A 96 -1.56 3.30 4.00
C ILE A 96 -0.67 2.50 4.93
N VAL A 97 -0.07 3.17 5.90
CA VAL A 97 0.76 2.53 6.93
C VAL A 97 0.10 2.68 8.28
N MET A 98 -0.22 1.55 8.90
CA MET A 98 -0.72 1.46 10.27
C MET A 98 0.44 1.12 11.19
N VAL A 99 0.74 1.99 12.14
CA VAL A 99 1.75 1.75 13.17
C VAL A 99 1.08 1.61 14.52
N MET A 100 1.44 0.56 15.23
CA MET A 100 0.89 0.27 16.55
C MET A 100 2.03 -0.03 17.54
N ASP A 101 2.01 0.65 18.67
CA ASP A 101 2.79 0.30 19.86
C ASP A 101 1.87 -0.36 20.90
N PRO A 102 1.90 -1.70 21.04
CA PRO A 102 1.04 -2.40 21.98
C PRO A 102 1.33 -2.05 23.44
N ALA A 103 2.58 -1.71 23.78
CA ALA A 103 2.99 -1.38 25.14
C ALA A 103 2.50 0.03 25.54
N ALA A 104 2.68 1.01 24.66
CA ALA A 104 2.16 2.36 24.85
C ALA A 104 0.63 2.46 24.60
N ARG A 105 0.02 1.46 23.98
CA ARG A 105 -1.37 1.47 23.51
C ARG A 105 -1.67 2.61 22.54
N GLU A 106 -0.70 2.89 21.70
CA GLU A 106 -0.78 3.93 20.69
C GLU A 106 -0.97 3.31 19.31
N LEU A 107 -1.77 3.98 18.48
CA LEU A 107 -2.08 3.60 17.10
C LEU A 107 -2.16 4.83 16.23
N VAL A 108 -1.54 4.76 15.05
CA VAL A 108 -1.65 5.81 14.04
C VAL A 108 -1.88 5.19 12.66
N LEU A 109 -2.57 5.94 11.80
CA LEU A 109 -2.66 5.70 10.37
C LEU A 109 -1.93 6.82 9.65
N THR A 110 -1.03 6.46 8.76
CA THR A 110 -0.32 7.41 7.89
C THR A 110 -0.71 7.11 6.46
N PHE A 111 -1.08 8.15 5.73
CA PHE A 111 -1.58 8.06 4.36
C PHE A 111 -0.60 8.67 3.39
N GLY A 112 -0.46 8.05 2.23
CA GLY A 112 0.30 8.60 1.13
C GLY A 112 -0.39 9.83 0.55
N TYR A 113 0.41 10.72 0.02
CA TYR A 113 0.01 12.03 -0.49
C TYR A 113 -1.19 12.00 -1.45
N ALA A 114 -1.27 10.96 -2.32
CA ALA A 114 -2.34 10.86 -3.33
C ALA A 114 -3.72 10.51 -2.74
N ILE A 115 -3.76 9.96 -1.53
CA ILE A 115 -5.00 9.49 -0.89
C ILE A 115 -5.33 10.19 0.43
N GLU A 116 -4.39 10.94 0.99
CA GLU A 116 -4.56 11.64 2.27
C GLU A 116 -5.82 12.49 2.31
N ALA A 117 -6.12 13.22 1.23
CA ALA A 117 -7.29 14.09 1.14
C ALA A 117 -8.64 13.36 1.29
N TYR A 118 -8.67 12.03 1.14
CA TYR A 118 -9.90 11.22 1.32
C TYR A 118 -10.13 10.79 2.77
N PHE A 119 -9.16 11.03 3.64
CA PHE A 119 -9.17 10.63 5.04
C PHE A 119 -9.12 11.86 5.95
N ASP A 120 -10.22 12.59 6.00
CA ASP A 120 -10.34 13.73 6.92
C ASP A 120 -10.28 13.27 8.39
N GLU A 121 -10.12 14.21 9.31
CA GLU A 121 -10.00 13.92 10.74
C GLU A 121 -11.19 13.11 11.29
N ALA A 122 -12.40 13.38 10.81
CA ALA A 122 -13.60 12.68 11.26
C ALA A 122 -13.63 11.22 10.78
N ILE A 123 -13.12 10.95 9.56
CA ILE A 123 -12.97 9.61 9.02
C ILE A 123 -11.89 8.85 9.78
N GLN A 124 -10.71 9.47 9.97
CA GLN A 124 -9.61 8.86 10.70
C GLN A 124 -10.03 8.50 12.13
N ARG A 125 -10.65 9.41 12.85
CA ARG A 125 -11.16 9.18 14.20
C ARG A 125 -12.10 7.98 14.25
N ARG A 126 -13.07 7.89 13.35
CA ARG A 126 -13.99 6.75 13.28
C ARG A 126 -13.28 5.41 13.03
N LEU A 127 -12.27 5.39 12.15
CA LEU A 127 -11.47 4.19 11.91
C LEU A 127 -10.73 3.75 13.18
N LEU A 128 -10.11 4.69 13.87
CA LEU A 128 -9.36 4.42 15.10
C LEU A 128 -10.28 4.01 16.27
N GLU A 129 -11.46 4.64 16.41
CA GLU A 129 -12.45 4.28 17.44
C GLU A 129 -12.95 2.84 17.28
N ARG A 130 -13.20 2.40 16.04
CA ARG A 130 -13.60 1.01 15.74
C ARG A 130 -12.49 0.04 16.08
N ALA A 131 -11.25 0.32 15.70
CA ALA A 131 -10.09 -0.49 16.07
C ALA A 131 -9.86 -0.56 17.58
N ALA A 132 -10.07 0.55 18.30
CA ALA A 132 -9.86 0.63 19.75
C ALA A 132 -10.72 -0.35 20.54
N GLY A 133 -11.91 -0.70 20.05
CA GLY A 133 -12.76 -1.74 20.65
C GLY A 133 -12.06 -3.10 20.71
N HIS A 134 -11.43 -3.50 19.62
CA HIS A 134 -10.66 -4.75 19.50
C HIS A 134 -9.36 -4.69 20.31
N LEU A 135 -8.67 -3.55 20.28
CA LEU A 135 -7.40 -3.35 21.00
C LEU A 135 -7.56 -3.47 22.51
N LYS A 136 -8.70 -3.03 23.07
CA LYS A 136 -9.02 -3.24 24.50
C LYS A 136 -9.07 -4.71 24.89
N LEU A 137 -9.44 -5.58 23.94
CA LEU A 137 -9.50 -7.03 24.09
C LEU A 137 -8.20 -7.72 23.65
N GLN A 138 -7.18 -6.96 23.29
CA GLN A 138 -5.91 -7.47 22.72
C GLN A 138 -6.11 -8.29 21.43
N ASP A 139 -7.22 -8.08 20.72
CA ASP A 139 -7.47 -8.69 19.42
C ASP A 139 -6.89 -7.81 18.30
N TYR A 140 -5.56 -7.85 18.18
CA TYR A 140 -4.82 -7.04 17.22
C TYR A 140 -5.19 -7.40 15.77
N GLY A 141 -5.42 -8.69 15.50
CA GLY A 141 -5.82 -9.14 14.18
C GLY A 141 -7.17 -8.58 13.75
N ALA A 142 -8.18 -8.56 14.64
CA ALA A 142 -9.47 -7.95 14.35
C ALA A 142 -9.36 -6.43 14.17
N ALA A 143 -8.55 -5.76 15.01
CA ALA A 143 -8.30 -4.33 14.87
C ALA A 143 -7.74 -3.97 13.50
N ILE A 144 -6.74 -4.71 13.02
CA ILE A 144 -6.13 -4.50 11.70
C ILE A 144 -7.17 -4.70 10.60
N ARG A 145 -7.90 -5.81 10.62
CA ARG A 145 -8.93 -6.10 9.60
C ARG A 145 -10.03 -5.04 9.56
N GLU A 146 -10.45 -4.55 10.71
CA GLU A 146 -11.43 -3.47 10.81
C GLU A 146 -10.96 -2.19 10.11
N VAL A 147 -9.70 -1.82 10.33
CA VAL A 147 -9.10 -0.63 9.70
C VAL A 147 -8.96 -0.84 8.20
N ILE A 148 -8.47 -1.99 7.73
CA ILE A 148 -8.36 -2.30 6.29
C ILE A 148 -9.71 -2.16 5.62
N GLN A 149 -10.76 -2.78 6.18
CA GLN A 149 -12.13 -2.72 5.65
C GLN A 149 -12.67 -1.29 5.62
N GLY A 150 -12.40 -0.51 6.66
CA GLY A 150 -12.80 0.88 6.73
C GLY A 150 -12.12 1.73 5.66
N CYS A 151 -10.81 1.60 5.50
CA CYS A 151 -10.04 2.30 4.47
C CYS A 151 -10.51 1.91 3.06
N GLN A 152 -10.72 0.63 2.81
CA GLN A 152 -11.28 0.14 1.55
C GLN A 152 -12.62 0.81 1.23
N SER A 153 -13.53 0.86 2.21
CA SER A 153 -14.86 1.47 2.06
C SER A 153 -14.79 2.97 1.75
N VAL A 154 -13.81 3.68 2.30
CA VAL A 154 -13.57 5.11 2.02
C VAL A 154 -13.11 5.28 0.58
N LEU A 155 -12.08 4.56 0.17
CA LEU A 155 -11.49 4.70 -1.17
C LEU A 155 -12.45 4.25 -2.28
N GLN A 156 -13.20 3.16 -2.07
CA GLN A 156 -14.22 2.72 -3.03
C GLN A 156 -15.32 3.76 -3.25
N ARG A 157 -15.80 4.41 -2.19
CA ARG A 157 -16.79 5.50 -2.31
C ARG A 157 -16.25 6.67 -3.12
N HIS A 158 -14.98 7.01 -2.96
CA HIS A 158 -14.34 8.06 -3.74
C HIS A 158 -14.15 7.66 -5.20
N ALA A 159 -13.69 6.45 -5.48
CA ALA A 159 -13.56 5.92 -6.84
C ALA A 159 -14.92 5.91 -7.59
N GLN A 160 -16.02 5.60 -6.92
CA GLN A 160 -17.36 5.61 -7.51
C GLN A 160 -17.91 7.01 -7.79
N ARG A 161 -17.44 8.04 -7.08
CA ARG A 161 -17.87 9.44 -7.27
C ARG A 161 -17.18 10.13 -8.43
N GLN A 162 -15.96 9.73 -8.78
CA GLN A 162 -15.16 10.34 -9.85
C GLN A 162 -15.67 10.10 -11.29
N PRO A 163 -16.34 9.00 -11.66
CA PRO A 163 -16.80 8.79 -13.06
C PRO A 163 -17.75 9.87 -13.58
N ARG A 164 -18.42 10.61 -12.71
CA ARG A 164 -19.37 11.66 -13.13
C ARG A 164 -18.72 13.00 -13.51
N GLN A 165 -17.48 13.27 -13.12
CA GLN A 165 -16.80 14.53 -13.46
C GLN A 165 -15.91 14.45 -14.71
N LEU A 166 -15.49 13.23 -15.10
CA LEU A 166 -14.68 13.01 -16.32
C LEU A 166 -15.48 13.07 -17.63
N SER A 167 -16.83 13.03 -17.57
CA SER A 167 -17.69 13.19 -18.75
C SER A 167 -17.90 14.63 -19.16
N SER A 168 -17.53 15.63 -18.37
CA SER A 168 -17.78 17.04 -18.68
C SER A 168 -16.53 17.89 -18.93
N ASN A 169 -15.33 17.41 -18.61
CA ASN A 169 -14.09 18.10 -18.93
C ASN A 169 -13.08 17.12 -19.50
N GLY A 170 -12.62 17.38 -20.72
CA GLY A 170 -11.73 16.51 -21.51
C GLY A 170 -10.57 15.96 -20.69
N MET A 171 -10.43 14.65 -20.74
CA MET A 171 -9.36 13.88 -20.11
C MET A 171 -8.00 14.31 -20.66
N PRO A 172 -7.01 14.59 -19.82
CA PRO A 172 -5.63 14.79 -20.29
C PRO A 172 -5.13 13.51 -20.98
N PRO A 173 -4.39 13.61 -22.10
CA PRO A 173 -4.02 12.48 -22.95
C PRO A 173 -3.07 11.45 -22.33
N GLU A 174 -2.61 11.64 -21.10
CA GLU A 174 -1.59 10.80 -20.45
C GLU A 174 -2.14 9.54 -19.74
N LEU A 175 -3.46 9.34 -19.70
CA LEU A 175 -4.09 8.19 -19.03
C LEU A 175 -4.79 7.22 -19.98
N MET A 176 -4.49 7.28 -21.28
CA MET A 176 -4.94 6.25 -22.23
C MET A 176 -4.13 4.97 -22.04
N VAL A 177 -4.70 4.02 -21.32
CA VAL A 177 -4.29 2.62 -21.39
C VAL A 177 -4.56 2.14 -22.81
N HIS A 178 -3.52 1.94 -23.61
CA HIS A 178 -3.65 1.33 -24.91
C HIS A 178 -4.19 -0.09 -24.76
N PRO A 179 -5.36 -0.43 -25.38
CA PRO A 179 -5.75 -1.81 -25.47
C PRO A 179 -4.73 -2.55 -26.33
N LEU A 180 -4.17 -3.62 -25.80
CA LEU A 180 -3.31 -4.55 -26.55
C LEU A 180 -4.11 -5.06 -27.76
N ARG A 181 -3.78 -4.56 -28.94
CA ARG A 181 -4.25 -5.12 -30.20
C ARG A 181 -3.72 -6.55 -30.30
N GLY A 182 -4.65 -7.49 -30.35
CA GLY A 182 -4.37 -8.88 -30.66
C GLY A 182 -3.59 -8.97 -31.95
N GLY A 183 -2.39 -9.53 -31.88
CA GLY A 183 -1.60 -9.85 -33.06
C GLY A 183 -2.29 -10.94 -33.86
N GLN A 184 -2.74 -10.60 -35.06
CA GLN A 184 -3.08 -11.57 -36.08
C GLN A 184 -1.84 -12.31 -36.51
N ALA A 185 -1.87 -13.63 -36.34
CA ALA A 185 -0.88 -14.54 -36.89
C ALA A 185 -0.90 -14.45 -38.43
N ALA A 186 0.15 -13.89 -39.00
CA ALA A 186 0.42 -14.00 -40.44
C ALA A 186 1.15 -15.32 -40.71
N SER A 187 0.49 -16.22 -41.42
CA SER A 187 1.12 -17.37 -42.05
C SER A 187 2.14 -16.92 -43.10
N PRO A 188 3.32 -17.50 -43.16
CA PRO A 188 4.18 -17.36 -44.33
C PRO A 188 3.84 -18.46 -45.35
N ALA A 189 3.29 -18.01 -46.46
CA ALA A 189 3.15 -18.81 -47.68
C ALA A 189 4.53 -19.19 -48.22
N GLY A 190 4.57 -20.41 -48.79
CA GLY A 190 5.78 -21.05 -49.28
C GLY A 190 6.52 -20.35 -50.39
N ARG A 191 7.82 -20.63 -50.44
CA ARG A 191 8.57 -20.65 -51.70
C ARG A 191 9.46 -21.88 -51.69
N ARG A 192 9.12 -22.77 -52.64
CA ARG A 192 9.98 -23.81 -53.18
C ARG A 192 11.09 -23.11 -53.93
N HIS A 193 12.33 -23.51 -53.73
CA HIS A 193 13.37 -23.51 -54.78
C HIS A 193 14.20 -24.76 -54.64
N SER A 194 14.10 -25.50 -55.71
CA SER A 194 14.86 -26.70 -56.07
C SER A 194 16.28 -26.32 -56.53
N LEU A 195 17.09 -27.37 -56.71
CA LEU A 195 18.36 -27.55 -57.37
C LEU A 195 19.56 -27.45 -56.38
N GLY A 196 20.39 -28.45 -56.26
CA GLY A 196 20.89 -29.44 -57.17
C GLY A 196 22.38 -29.57 -56.90
N GLY A 197 22.90 -30.77 -56.95
CA GLY A 197 24.32 -30.97 -57.28
C GLY A 197 25.23 -31.46 -56.16
N ARG A 198 25.38 -32.78 -55.97
CA ARG A 198 26.58 -33.58 -56.40
C ARG A 198 27.87 -33.37 -55.63
N HIS A 199 28.37 -34.52 -55.24
CA HIS A 199 29.77 -35.07 -55.22
C HIS A 199 30.55 -34.88 -53.91
N SER A 200 30.82 -36.02 -53.33
CA SER A 200 32.03 -36.86 -53.40
C SER A 200 33.17 -36.42 -52.45
N ALA A 201 33.44 -37.18 -51.49
CA ALA A 201 34.56 -38.04 -51.19
C ALA A 201 34.38 -38.61 -49.77
#